data_31ac90060e6271a0dff9448afba1f998
#
_entry.id   31ac90060e6271a0dff9448afba1f998
#
_cell.length_a   1.000
_cell.length_b   1.000
_cell.length_c   1.000
_cell.angle_alpha   90.00
_cell.angle_beta   90.00
_cell.angle_gamma   90.00
#
_symmetry.space_group_name_H-M   'P 1'
#
loop_
_entity.id
_entity.type
_entity.pdbx_description
1 polymer ?
#
loop_
_entity_poly.entity_id
_entity_poly.type
_entity_poly.pdbx_seq_one_letter_code
_entity_poly.pdbx_strand_id
1 'polypeptide(L)'
;YLCIIAAVVLSVFLFKTRYGLNLRAIGENPGTADAAGINVTKYKYLSTCIGAGLAGLGGLYFVMEYSGGTWTDNGFGYRGWLAVALVIFALWKPLNAIWGAFLFGALYILYLYIPGLGRSMQEVFKALPYVVTIIVLVFTSFRKKKEHQPPAGLGLPYFREER
;
A
#
# COMPACT_ATOMS: atom_id res chain seq x y z
N TYR A 1 15.24 -7.16 -5.64
CA TYR A 1 14.65 -7.84 -6.82
C TYR A 1 13.33 -8.51 -6.46
N LEU A 2 13.21 -9.20 -5.33
CA LEU A 2 12.01 -9.96 -4.92
C LEU A 2 10.76 -9.08 -4.88
N CYS A 3 10.84 -7.86 -4.33
CA CYS A 3 9.73 -6.91 -4.27
C CYS A 3 9.25 -6.47 -5.67
N ILE A 4 10.18 -6.31 -6.62
CA ILE A 4 9.83 -5.94 -8.00
C ILE A 4 9.09 -7.09 -8.67
N ILE A 5 9.60 -8.31 -8.52
CA ILE A 5 8.94 -9.53 -9.04
C ILE A 5 7.54 -9.67 -8.42
N ALA A 6 7.42 -9.52 -7.09
CA ALA A 6 6.14 -9.58 -6.40
C ALA A 6 5.15 -8.53 -6.93
N ALA A 7 5.58 -7.27 -7.14
CA ALA A 7 4.73 -6.20 -7.66
C ALA A 7 4.26 -6.48 -9.10
N VAL A 8 5.14 -7.03 -9.95
CA VAL A 8 4.77 -7.44 -11.32
C VAL A 8 3.78 -8.59 -11.30
N VAL A 9 4.05 -9.64 -10.51
CA VAL A 9 3.16 -10.80 -10.37
C VAL A 9 1.78 -10.36 -9.85
N LEU A 10 1.73 -9.52 -8.81
CA LEU A 10 0.48 -8.96 -8.28
C LEU A 10 -0.25 -8.12 -9.32
N SER A 11 0.48 -7.33 -10.11
CA SER A 11 -0.13 -6.54 -11.19
C SER A 11 -0.76 -7.43 -12.25
N VAL A 12 -0.04 -8.44 -12.72
CA VAL A 12 -0.57 -9.41 -13.69
C VAL A 12 -1.77 -10.16 -13.10
N PHE A 13 -1.68 -10.61 -11.86
CA PHE A 13 -2.77 -11.27 -11.16
C PHE A 13 -4.03 -10.39 -11.11
N LEU A 14 -3.91 -9.15 -10.64
CA LEU A 14 -5.05 -8.23 -10.46
C LEU A 14 -5.68 -7.79 -11.79
N PHE A 15 -4.88 -7.59 -12.85
CA PHE A 15 -5.37 -7.00 -14.09
C PHE A 15 -5.56 -8.00 -15.24
N LYS A 16 -4.96 -9.19 -15.18
CA LYS A 16 -4.99 -10.18 -16.26
C LYS A 16 -5.69 -11.49 -15.91
N THR A 17 -6.07 -11.72 -14.63
CA THR A 17 -6.74 -12.96 -14.23
C THR A 17 -8.20 -12.76 -13.86
N ARG A 18 -9.02 -13.82 -14.02
CA ARG A 18 -10.43 -13.82 -13.58
C ARG A 18 -10.56 -13.61 -12.07
N TYR A 19 -9.65 -14.17 -11.29
CA TYR A 19 -9.65 -14.02 -9.83
C TYR A 19 -9.36 -12.57 -9.42
N GLY A 20 -8.42 -11.90 -10.08
CA GLY A 20 -8.12 -10.49 -9.86
C GLY A 20 -9.29 -9.58 -10.27
N LEU A 21 -9.98 -9.89 -11.38
CA LEU A 21 -11.18 -9.17 -11.80
C LEU A 21 -12.29 -9.27 -10.74
N ASN A 22 -12.56 -10.49 -10.24
CA ASN A 22 -13.54 -10.71 -9.17
C ASN A 22 -13.17 -9.95 -7.89
N LEU A 23 -11.90 -9.97 -7.50
CA LEU A 23 -11.40 -9.24 -6.33
C LEU A 23 -11.62 -7.73 -6.47
N ARG A 24 -11.36 -7.18 -7.64
CA ARG A 24 -11.60 -5.76 -7.94
C ARG A 24 -13.09 -5.41 -7.94
N ALA A 25 -13.93 -6.26 -8.52
CA ALA A 25 -15.38 -6.09 -8.50
C ALA A 25 -15.94 -6.07 -7.06
N ILE A 26 -15.44 -6.95 -6.19
CA ILE A 26 -15.77 -6.96 -4.75
C ILE A 26 -15.31 -5.66 -4.07
N GLY A 27 -14.15 -5.13 -4.45
CA GLY A 27 -13.63 -3.87 -3.93
C GLY A 27 -14.48 -2.66 -4.31
N GLU A 28 -15.08 -2.67 -5.52
CA GLU A 28 -15.95 -1.58 -5.98
C GLU A 28 -17.37 -1.69 -5.40
N ASN A 29 -17.99 -2.87 -5.53
CA ASN A 29 -19.34 -3.09 -5.01
C ASN A 29 -19.53 -4.56 -4.60
N PRO A 30 -19.39 -4.88 -3.31
CA PRO A 30 -19.53 -6.24 -2.82
C PRO A 30 -20.94 -6.79 -2.99
N GLY A 31 -21.97 -5.94 -2.95
CA GLY A 31 -23.38 -6.36 -3.13
C GLY A 31 -23.66 -6.85 -4.56
N THR A 32 -23.19 -6.14 -5.57
CA THR A 32 -23.34 -6.57 -6.97
C THR A 32 -22.50 -7.80 -7.28
N ALA A 33 -21.30 -7.92 -6.69
CA ALA A 33 -20.46 -9.11 -6.84
C ALA A 33 -21.13 -10.35 -6.24
N ASP A 34 -21.76 -10.24 -5.07
CA ASP A 34 -22.51 -11.33 -4.45
C ASP A 34 -23.75 -11.71 -5.28
N ALA A 35 -24.48 -10.72 -5.85
CA ALA A 35 -25.59 -10.95 -6.75
C ALA A 35 -25.17 -11.73 -8.03
N ALA A 36 -23.94 -11.53 -8.48
CA ALA A 36 -23.32 -12.28 -9.59
C ALA A 36 -22.81 -13.67 -9.19
N GLY A 37 -23.06 -14.13 -7.96
CA GLY A 37 -22.67 -15.45 -7.46
C GLY A 37 -21.22 -15.55 -6.96
N ILE A 38 -20.53 -14.41 -6.78
CA ILE A 38 -19.16 -14.39 -6.29
C ILE A 38 -19.17 -14.44 -4.75
N ASN A 39 -18.47 -15.39 -4.15
CA ASN A 39 -18.39 -15.50 -2.70
C ASN A 39 -17.49 -14.41 -2.10
N VAL A 40 -18.09 -13.27 -1.71
CA VAL A 40 -17.42 -12.09 -1.18
C VAL A 40 -16.58 -12.41 0.05
N THR A 41 -17.12 -13.17 0.99
CA THR A 41 -16.46 -13.53 2.24
C THR A 41 -15.15 -14.29 1.98
N LYS A 42 -15.20 -15.32 1.13
CA LYS A 42 -14.01 -16.12 0.78
C LYS A 42 -12.90 -15.25 0.17
N TYR A 43 -13.26 -14.36 -0.75
CA TYR A 43 -12.28 -13.47 -1.38
C TYR A 43 -11.68 -12.46 -0.39
N LYS A 44 -12.50 -11.88 0.51
CA LYS A 44 -12.01 -10.96 1.54
C LYS A 44 -11.02 -11.65 2.48
N TYR A 45 -11.36 -12.83 3.00
CA TYR A 45 -10.44 -13.58 3.88
C TYR A 45 -9.14 -13.94 3.16
N LEU A 46 -9.23 -14.50 1.95
CA LEU A 46 -8.05 -14.93 1.21
C LEU A 46 -7.12 -13.74 0.88
N SER A 47 -7.68 -12.62 0.42
CA SER A 47 -6.87 -11.44 0.12
C SER A 47 -6.20 -10.84 1.37
N THR A 48 -6.90 -10.83 2.49
CA THR A 48 -6.34 -10.37 3.77
C THR A 48 -5.21 -11.29 4.25
N CYS A 49 -5.40 -12.62 4.18
CA CYS A 49 -4.36 -13.59 4.56
C CYS A 49 -3.11 -13.46 3.67
N ILE A 50 -3.29 -13.33 2.35
CA ILE A 50 -2.17 -13.15 1.42
C ILE A 50 -1.47 -11.81 1.69
N GLY A 51 -2.23 -10.73 1.87
CA GLY A 51 -1.69 -9.41 2.19
C GLY A 51 -0.91 -9.40 3.50
N ALA A 52 -1.46 -10.00 4.55
CA ALA A 52 -0.77 -10.13 5.84
C ALA A 52 0.50 -10.98 5.73
N GLY A 53 0.47 -12.07 4.96
CA GLY A 53 1.66 -12.89 4.69
C GLY A 53 2.77 -12.09 4.00
N LEU A 54 2.44 -11.30 2.98
CA LEU A 54 3.41 -10.44 2.30
C LEU A 54 3.96 -9.34 3.24
N ALA A 55 3.11 -8.76 4.08
CA ALA A 55 3.54 -7.79 5.09
C ALA A 55 4.49 -8.45 6.13
N GLY A 56 4.20 -9.68 6.53
CA GLY A 56 5.07 -10.47 7.42
C GLY A 56 6.46 -10.72 6.81
N LEU A 57 6.52 -11.05 5.51
CA LEU A 57 7.80 -11.18 4.80
C LEU A 57 8.58 -9.85 4.76
N GLY A 58 7.88 -8.72 4.59
CA GLY A 58 8.49 -7.39 4.70
C GLY A 58 9.06 -7.10 6.07
N GLY A 59 8.35 -7.49 7.14
CA GLY A 59 8.84 -7.38 8.52
C GLY A 59 10.05 -8.27 8.79
N LEU A 60 10.03 -9.51 8.28
CA LEU A 60 11.17 -10.43 8.38
C LEU A 60 12.42 -9.84 7.71
N TYR A 61 12.27 -9.33 6.48
CA TYR A 61 13.37 -8.65 5.78
C TYR A 61 13.94 -7.48 6.58
N PHE A 62 13.06 -6.67 7.18
CA PHE A 62 13.49 -5.55 8.03
C PHE A 62 14.33 -6.02 9.23
N VAL A 63 13.90 -7.07 9.94
CA VAL A 63 14.64 -7.60 11.10
C VAL A 63 15.97 -8.20 10.68
N MET A 64 16.00 -8.98 9.61
CA MET A 64 17.21 -9.69 9.18
C MET A 64 18.26 -8.76 8.56
N GLU A 65 17.83 -7.83 7.70
CA GLU A 65 18.74 -7.00 6.90
C GLU A 65 19.01 -5.65 7.55
N TYR A 66 17.96 -4.95 8.00
CA TYR A 66 18.09 -3.60 8.55
C TYR A 66 18.51 -3.59 10.02
N SER A 67 17.95 -4.51 10.83
CA SER A 67 18.26 -4.59 12.27
C SER A 67 19.37 -5.60 12.60
N GLY A 68 20.04 -6.17 11.58
CA GLY A 68 21.14 -7.12 11.79
C GLY A 68 20.77 -8.38 12.55
N GLY A 69 19.51 -8.84 12.42
CA GLY A 69 19.00 -10.04 13.09
C GLY A 69 18.59 -9.82 14.55
N THR A 70 18.69 -8.61 15.09
CA THR A 70 18.28 -8.28 16.45
C THR A 70 16.85 -7.76 16.50
N TRP A 71 16.05 -8.33 17.40
CA TRP A 71 14.72 -7.82 17.69
C TRP A 71 14.79 -6.70 18.71
N THR A 72 14.19 -5.56 18.39
CA THR A 72 14.04 -4.44 19.32
C THR A 72 12.58 -4.02 19.36
N ASP A 73 12.03 -3.79 20.55
CA ASP A 73 10.69 -3.25 20.69
C ASP A 73 10.63 -1.88 20.03
N ASN A 74 9.56 -1.65 19.23
CA ASN A 74 9.39 -0.44 18.42
C ASN A 74 10.50 -0.16 17.37
N GLY A 75 11.39 -1.12 17.08
CA GLY A 75 12.44 -0.94 16.07
C GLY A 75 11.92 -0.59 14.67
N PHE A 76 10.72 -1.05 14.34
CA PHE A 76 10.04 -0.68 13.09
C PHE A 76 9.53 0.77 13.10
N GLY A 77 9.20 1.32 14.28
CA GLY A 77 8.72 2.69 14.47
C GLY A 77 7.46 2.97 13.66
N TYR A 78 7.39 4.19 13.11
CA TYR A 78 6.23 4.64 12.31
C TYR A 78 6.28 4.23 10.83
N ARG A 79 7.20 3.33 10.43
CA ARG A 79 7.38 2.94 9.01
C ARG A 79 6.17 2.22 8.42
N GLY A 80 5.33 1.60 9.25
CA GLY A 80 4.05 1.05 8.81
C GLY A 80 3.13 2.12 8.20
N TRP A 81 3.07 3.30 8.78
CA TRP A 81 2.32 4.43 8.24
C TRP A 81 2.91 4.95 6.93
N LEU A 82 4.24 4.88 6.78
CA LEU A 82 4.91 5.19 5.52
C LEU A 82 4.48 4.23 4.41
N ALA A 83 4.30 2.95 4.72
CA ALA A 83 3.79 1.97 3.75
C ALA A 83 2.34 2.27 3.34
N VAL A 84 1.48 2.68 4.27
CA VAL A 84 0.11 3.12 3.95
C VAL A 84 0.14 4.36 3.05
N ALA A 85 0.96 5.36 3.38
CA ALA A 85 1.13 6.55 2.54
C ALA A 85 1.63 6.19 1.13
N LEU A 86 2.53 5.21 1.01
CA LEU A 86 3.01 4.70 -0.27
C LEU A 86 1.89 4.08 -1.12
N VAL A 87 0.99 3.28 -0.51
CA VAL A 87 -0.15 2.69 -1.22
C VAL A 87 -1.08 3.76 -1.77
N ILE A 88 -1.36 4.79 -0.97
CA ILE A 88 -2.18 5.94 -1.37
C ILE A 88 -1.49 6.70 -2.52
N PHE A 89 -0.19 6.98 -2.39
CA PHE A 89 0.62 7.61 -3.44
C PHE A 89 0.60 6.82 -4.74
N ALA A 90 0.70 5.49 -4.66
CA ALA A 90 0.68 4.58 -5.80
C ALA A 90 -0.70 4.46 -6.47
N LEU A 91 -1.73 5.13 -5.93
CA LEU A 91 -3.11 5.09 -6.44
C LEU A 91 -3.63 3.65 -6.57
N TRP A 92 -3.34 2.81 -5.59
CA TRP A 92 -3.77 1.42 -5.51
C TRP A 92 -3.26 0.52 -6.67
N LYS A 93 -2.26 0.98 -7.43
CA LYS A 93 -1.66 0.24 -8.55
C LYS A 93 -0.30 -0.33 -8.15
N PRO A 94 -0.09 -1.67 -8.19
CA PRO A 94 1.16 -2.29 -7.74
C PRO A 94 2.42 -1.80 -8.50
N LEU A 95 2.30 -1.53 -9.80
CA LEU A 95 3.43 -1.03 -10.58
C LEU A 95 3.85 0.40 -10.18
N ASN A 96 2.87 1.25 -9.82
CA ASN A 96 3.17 2.59 -9.34
C ASN A 96 3.87 2.55 -7.97
N ALA A 97 3.59 1.51 -7.16
CA ALA A 97 4.24 1.33 -5.86
C ALA A 97 5.75 1.13 -5.99
N ILE A 98 6.24 0.57 -7.09
CA ILE A 98 7.69 0.43 -7.35
C ILE A 98 8.34 1.82 -7.43
N TRP A 99 7.80 2.69 -8.28
CA TRP A 99 8.31 4.07 -8.43
C TRP A 99 8.15 4.88 -7.14
N GLY A 100 6.99 4.71 -6.49
CA GLY A 100 6.74 5.34 -5.19
C GLY A 100 7.74 4.89 -4.13
N ALA A 101 8.10 3.61 -4.08
CA ALA A 101 9.08 3.09 -3.13
C ALA A 101 10.47 3.70 -3.34
N PHE A 102 10.92 3.86 -4.60
CA PHE A 102 12.17 4.56 -4.89
C PHE A 102 12.12 6.03 -4.48
N LEU A 103 11.05 6.72 -4.81
CA LEU A 103 10.88 8.13 -4.45
C LEU A 103 10.84 8.31 -2.92
N PHE A 104 10.04 7.49 -2.22
CA PHE A 104 9.92 7.58 -0.76
C PHE A 104 11.22 7.20 -0.07
N GLY A 105 11.93 6.18 -0.57
CA GLY A 105 13.26 5.83 -0.08
C GLY A 105 14.25 6.98 -0.23
N ALA A 106 14.30 7.61 -1.41
CA ALA A 106 15.16 8.76 -1.66
C ALA A 106 14.83 9.94 -0.73
N LEU A 107 13.55 10.30 -0.59
CA LEU A 107 13.10 11.37 0.30
C LEU A 107 13.42 11.06 1.78
N TYR A 108 13.26 9.79 2.18
CA TYR A 108 13.49 9.37 3.57
C TYR A 108 14.97 9.45 3.96
N ILE A 109 15.91 9.20 3.04
CA ILE A 109 17.35 9.27 3.30
C ILE A 109 17.97 10.62 2.94
N LEU A 110 17.22 11.52 2.32
CA LEU A 110 17.71 12.81 1.81
C LEU A 110 18.41 13.62 2.91
N TYR A 111 17.88 13.60 4.14
CA TYR A 111 18.47 14.35 5.27
C TYR A 111 19.88 13.89 5.63
N LEU A 112 20.28 12.65 5.30
CA LEU A 112 21.63 12.14 5.58
C LEU A 112 22.70 12.79 4.69
N TYR A 113 22.30 13.27 3.50
CA TYR A 113 23.21 13.86 2.53
C TYR A 113 23.38 15.37 2.68
N ILE A 114 22.62 16.01 3.56
CA ILE A 114 22.71 17.46 3.81
C ILE A 114 23.49 17.69 5.10
N PRO A 115 24.76 18.17 5.02
CA PRO A 115 25.57 18.43 6.20
C PRO A 115 25.01 19.63 6.98
N GLY A 116 25.15 19.60 8.31
CA GLY A 116 24.78 20.72 9.17
C GLY A 116 23.30 20.84 9.56
N LEU A 117 22.48 19.84 9.23
CA LEU A 117 21.07 19.83 9.67
C LEU A 117 20.95 19.57 11.17
N GLY A 118 20.32 20.50 11.89
CA GLY A 118 19.90 20.29 13.27
C GLY A 118 18.86 19.17 13.41
N ARG A 119 18.76 18.55 14.59
CA ARG A 119 17.83 17.44 14.87
C ARG A 119 16.37 17.76 14.47
N SER A 120 15.90 18.96 14.78
CA SER A 120 14.54 19.39 14.43
C SER A 120 14.29 19.39 12.93
N MET A 121 15.27 19.83 12.14
CA MET A 121 15.16 19.85 10.69
C MET A 121 15.19 18.44 10.09
N GLN A 122 15.95 17.52 10.69
CA GLN A 122 15.94 16.11 10.27
C GLN A 122 14.54 15.48 10.39
N GLU A 123 13.79 15.78 11.46
CA GLU A 123 12.42 15.28 11.63
C GLU A 123 11.46 15.85 10.56
N VAL A 124 11.66 17.12 10.18
CA VAL A 124 10.89 17.73 9.07
C VAL A 124 11.17 16.99 7.74
N PHE A 125 12.42 16.67 7.45
CA PHE A 125 12.78 15.90 6.25
C PHE A 125 12.20 14.50 6.25
N LYS A 126 12.12 13.82 7.39
CA LYS A 126 11.46 12.51 7.51
C LYS A 126 9.95 12.58 7.24
N ALA A 127 9.32 13.74 7.39
CA ALA A 127 7.92 13.97 7.07
C ALA A 127 7.64 14.21 5.57
N LEU A 128 8.68 14.49 4.75
CA LEU A 128 8.52 14.78 3.32
C LEU A 128 7.69 13.75 2.54
N PRO A 129 7.86 12.41 2.71
CA PRO A 129 7.04 11.45 2.00
C PRO A 129 5.54 11.63 2.25
N TYR A 130 5.14 12.00 3.48
CA TYR A 130 3.74 12.24 3.83
C TYR A 130 3.21 13.51 3.16
N VAL A 131 4.03 14.58 3.14
CA VAL A 131 3.68 15.84 2.45
C VAL A 131 3.48 15.58 0.96
N VAL A 132 4.38 14.83 0.33
CA VAL A 132 4.25 14.45 -1.10
C VAL A 132 2.98 13.64 -1.33
N THR A 133 2.62 12.72 -0.42
CA THR A 133 1.37 11.96 -0.52
C THR A 133 0.15 12.87 -0.48
N ILE A 134 0.12 13.84 0.44
CA ILE A 134 -0.98 14.82 0.54
C ILE A 134 -1.10 15.62 -0.76
N ILE A 135 0.02 16.11 -1.30
CA ILE A 135 0.04 16.85 -2.56
C ILE A 135 -0.54 16.01 -3.70
N VAL A 136 -0.12 14.74 -3.81
CA VAL A 136 -0.64 13.83 -4.84
C VAL A 136 -2.14 13.59 -4.67
N LEU A 137 -2.62 13.41 -3.43
CA LEU A 137 -4.05 13.26 -3.15
C LEU A 137 -4.85 14.50 -3.59
N VAL A 138 -4.36 15.68 -3.29
CA VAL A 138 -4.99 16.94 -3.71
C VAL A 138 -5.08 17.01 -5.24
N PHE A 139 -3.96 16.77 -5.94
CA PHE A 139 -3.95 16.79 -7.41
C PHE A 139 -4.86 15.73 -8.04
N THR A 140 -4.89 14.51 -7.49
CA THR A 140 -5.75 13.43 -8.00
C THR A 140 -7.22 13.70 -7.75
N SER A 141 -7.56 14.34 -6.63
CA SER A 141 -8.92 14.78 -6.30
C SER A 141 -9.46 15.79 -7.31
N PHE A 142 -8.63 16.74 -7.76
CA PHE A 142 -9.04 17.69 -8.79
C PHE A 142 -9.31 17.02 -10.15
N ARG A 143 -8.58 15.95 -10.49
CA ARG A 143 -8.71 15.28 -11.80
C ARG A 143 -9.93 14.35 -11.92
N LYS A 144 -10.64 14.02 -10.85
CA LYS A 144 -11.89 13.21 -10.79
C LYS A 144 -11.91 11.94 -11.66
N LYS A 145 -10.76 11.39 -12.03
CA LYS A 145 -10.69 10.13 -12.80
C LYS A 145 -10.95 8.95 -11.86
N LYS A 146 -11.99 8.14 -12.13
CA LYS A 146 -12.31 6.92 -11.34
C LYS A 146 -11.13 5.96 -11.16
N GLU A 147 -10.22 5.90 -12.14
CA GLU A 147 -9.03 5.05 -12.10
C GLU A 147 -8.01 5.42 -10.99
N HIS A 148 -8.11 6.62 -10.43
CA HIS A 148 -7.21 7.15 -9.40
C HIS A 148 -7.86 7.23 -8.02
N GLN A 149 -9.12 6.82 -7.91
CA GLN A 149 -9.84 6.77 -6.63
C GLN A 149 -9.62 5.43 -5.93
N PRO A 150 -9.68 5.41 -4.58
CA PRO A 150 -9.71 4.17 -3.84
C PRO A 150 -10.94 3.34 -4.24
N PRO A 151 -10.90 2.00 -4.10
CA PRO A 151 -12.07 1.17 -4.28
C PRO A 151 -13.25 1.68 -3.44
N ALA A 152 -14.44 1.80 -4.03
CA ALA A 152 -15.59 2.41 -3.36
C ALA A 152 -16.03 1.68 -2.09
N GLY A 153 -15.81 0.36 -2.03
CA GLY A 153 -16.08 -0.48 -0.86
C GLY A 153 -14.96 -0.51 0.19
N LEU A 154 -13.91 0.32 0.05
CA LEU A 154 -12.79 0.32 0.99
C LEU A 154 -13.24 0.80 2.38
N GLY A 155 -12.99 -0.03 3.40
CA GLY A 155 -13.34 0.29 4.78
C GLY A 155 -14.82 0.09 5.12
N LEU A 156 -15.67 -0.26 4.17
CA LEU A 156 -17.09 -0.53 4.43
C LEU A 156 -17.28 -2.01 4.82
N PRO A 157 -17.97 -2.29 5.93
CA PRO A 157 -18.40 -3.63 6.26
C PRO A 157 -19.42 -4.12 5.22
N TYR A 158 -19.42 -5.40 4.94
CA TYR A 158 -20.42 -6.01 4.07
C TYR A 158 -21.11 -7.15 4.82
N PHE A 159 -22.41 -7.01 5.00
CA PHE A 159 -23.28 -8.03 5.56
C PHE A 159 -24.29 -8.46 4.50
N ARG A 160 -24.40 -9.77 4.27
CA ARG A 160 -25.29 -10.33 3.25
C ARG A 160 -26.76 -10.13 3.58
N GLU A 161 -27.08 -10.02 4.87
CA GLU A 161 -28.44 -9.93 5.39
C GLU A 161 -29.02 -8.49 5.35
N GLU A 162 -28.20 -7.48 5.08
CA GLU A 162 -28.62 -6.07 5.03
C GLU A 162 -28.92 -5.60 3.58
N ARG A 163 -29.43 -6.49 2.74
CA ARG A 163 -29.85 -6.14 1.37
C ARG A 163 -31.21 -5.45 1.32
#